data_c66db0c9be2b0bdb68b591c65bfd83cd
#
_entry.id   c66db0c9be2b0bdb68b591c65bfd83cd
#
_cell.length_a   1.000
_cell.length_b   1.000
_cell.length_c   1.000
_cell.angle_alpha   90.00
_cell.angle_beta   90.00
_cell.angle_gamma   90.00
#
_symmetry.space_group_name_H-M   'P 1'
#
loop_
_entity.id
_entity.type
_entity.pdbx_description
1 polymer ?
#
loop_
_entity_poly.entity_id
_entity_poly.type
_entity_poly.pdbx_seq_one_letter_code
_entity_poly.pdbx_strand_id
1 'polypeptide(L)'
;QSADWTPGIIGSYLLCYELDDSNGNAITQTFRGYSIENPYININNINVNQAGSMRYNLSVSSETNDKNAQYKWMYYDIATGQWHDISGWSNSKSITWNAPKEGAFWLHVKAKIHDGTIKDYTIGYTVQKYAADLNAMLAYANLYSSSTPYILMVNRSTHKVGIFQGWKGNWTPINYWDCGDGAPSTPTVTGVFTVKSRGYYFDSGNARCYWYTQFYGNYLFHSVLYSKYNGSLLDGRVGMALSHGCVRLKIENAKWIY
;
A
#
# COMPACT_ATOMS: atom_id res chain seq x y z
N GLN A 1 47.95 -3.91 -11.25
CA GLN A 1 47.90 -2.47 -11.48
C GLN A 1 46.51 -2.08 -11.89
N SER A 2 46.00 -0.91 -11.46
CA SER A 2 44.77 -0.30 -11.89
C SER A 2 45.07 1.00 -12.64
N ALA A 3 44.27 1.31 -13.64
CA ALA A 3 44.33 2.58 -14.35
C ALA A 3 42.95 3.21 -14.39
N ASP A 4 42.90 4.51 -14.14
CA ASP A 4 41.68 5.30 -14.32
C ASP A 4 41.59 5.81 -15.76
N TRP A 5 40.43 5.66 -16.36
CA TRP A 5 40.20 6.12 -17.70
C TRP A 5 38.95 7.03 -17.71
N THR A 6 39.12 8.24 -18.28
CA THR A 6 38.04 9.20 -18.45
C THR A 6 37.82 9.41 -19.94
N PRO A 7 36.67 8.97 -20.49
CA PRO A 7 36.37 9.16 -21.90
C PRO A 7 36.12 10.65 -22.20
N GLY A 8 36.69 11.13 -23.34
CA GLY A 8 36.53 12.51 -23.77
C GLY A 8 35.27 12.79 -24.58
N ILE A 9 34.61 11.75 -25.09
CA ILE A 9 33.41 11.87 -25.95
C ILE A 9 32.44 10.74 -25.67
N ILE A 10 31.17 10.94 -26.05
CA ILE A 10 30.13 9.90 -26.04
C ILE A 10 30.40 8.93 -27.18
N GLY A 11 30.15 7.65 -26.94
CA GLY A 11 30.33 6.60 -27.96
C GLY A 11 30.57 5.22 -27.37
N SER A 12 30.76 4.27 -28.24
CA SER A 12 31.15 2.91 -27.86
C SER A 12 32.65 2.74 -27.95
N TYR A 13 33.23 2.18 -26.91
CA TYR A 13 34.67 1.97 -26.75
C TYR A 13 34.98 0.50 -26.57
N LEU A 14 36.12 0.06 -27.10
CA LEU A 14 36.69 -1.21 -26.81
C LEU A 14 37.99 -0.98 -26.03
N LEU A 15 37.97 -1.24 -24.74
CA LEU A 15 39.14 -1.12 -23.89
C LEU A 15 39.93 -2.43 -23.98
N CYS A 16 41.25 -2.29 -24.25
CA CYS A 16 42.19 -3.39 -24.27
C CYS A 16 43.11 -3.30 -23.04
N TYR A 17 43.22 -4.40 -22.35
CA TYR A 17 44.24 -4.60 -21.34
C TYR A 17 45.22 -5.66 -21.87
N GLU A 18 46.50 -5.30 -21.91
CA GLU A 18 47.59 -6.15 -22.38
C GLU A 18 48.60 -6.30 -21.24
N LEU A 19 49.04 -7.49 -21.05
CA LEU A 19 50.14 -7.85 -20.14
C LEU A 19 51.30 -8.37 -20.96
N ASP A 20 52.45 -7.68 -20.86
CA ASP A 20 53.67 -8.04 -21.54
C ASP A 20 54.65 -8.76 -20.62
N ASP A 21 55.49 -9.60 -21.21
CA ASP A 21 56.65 -10.19 -20.50
C ASP A 21 57.81 -9.18 -20.39
N SER A 22 58.92 -9.57 -19.77
CA SER A 22 60.11 -8.71 -19.59
C SER A 22 60.81 -8.36 -20.91
N ASN A 23 60.43 -8.97 -22.03
CA ASN A 23 61.01 -8.77 -23.36
C ASN A 23 60.05 -7.94 -24.25
N GLY A 24 58.90 -7.55 -23.73
CA GLY A 24 57.88 -6.77 -24.46
C GLY A 24 56.94 -7.60 -25.34
N ASN A 25 56.87 -8.93 -25.10
CA ASN A 25 55.92 -9.78 -25.83
C ASN A 25 54.63 -9.89 -25.05
N ALA A 26 53.53 -9.72 -25.73
CA ALA A 26 52.19 -9.84 -25.11
C ALA A 26 51.95 -11.27 -24.57
N ILE A 27 51.74 -11.40 -23.29
CA ILE A 27 51.37 -12.66 -22.63
C ILE A 27 49.88 -12.89 -22.71
N THR A 28 49.07 -11.82 -22.51
CA THR A 28 47.63 -11.90 -22.58
C THR A 28 47.05 -10.54 -23.00
N GLN A 29 45.96 -10.62 -23.74
CA GLN A 29 45.15 -9.45 -24.11
C GLN A 29 43.70 -9.72 -23.74
N THR A 30 43.03 -8.72 -23.13
CA THR A 30 41.62 -8.80 -22.80
C THR A 30 40.93 -7.56 -23.32
N PHE A 31 39.81 -7.76 -24.03
CA PHE A 31 38.99 -6.69 -24.56
C PHE A 31 37.69 -6.62 -23.81
N ARG A 32 37.25 -5.39 -23.46
CA ARG A 32 35.98 -5.14 -22.84
C ARG A 32 35.28 -3.93 -23.50
N GLY A 33 34.08 -4.17 -24.00
CA GLY A 33 33.25 -3.11 -24.57
C GLY A 33 32.65 -2.24 -23.49
N TYR A 34 32.63 -0.91 -23.72
CA TYR A 34 31.94 0.08 -22.90
C TYR A 34 31.19 1.04 -23.81
N SER A 35 29.98 1.43 -23.37
CA SER A 35 29.19 2.47 -24.00
C SER A 35 29.07 3.66 -23.06
N ILE A 36 29.39 4.84 -23.58
CA ILE A 36 29.20 6.12 -22.90
C ILE A 36 28.02 6.81 -23.56
N GLU A 37 26.97 6.99 -22.83
CA GLU A 37 25.73 7.63 -23.27
C GLU A 37 25.53 8.97 -22.57
N ASN A 38 24.79 9.88 -23.21
CA ASN A 38 24.33 11.08 -22.52
C ASN A 38 23.55 10.70 -21.27
N PRO A 39 23.81 11.37 -20.15
CA PRO A 39 22.96 11.19 -18.99
C PRO A 39 21.51 11.60 -19.33
N TYR A 40 20.55 10.80 -18.89
CA TYR A 40 19.14 11.09 -19.09
C TYR A 40 18.32 10.75 -17.87
N ILE A 41 17.17 11.39 -17.74
CA ILE A 41 16.12 11.06 -16.81
C ILE A 41 14.76 11.29 -17.43
N ASN A 42 13.88 10.30 -17.32
CA ASN A 42 12.47 10.37 -17.67
C ASN A 42 11.62 10.05 -16.45
N ILE A 43 10.55 10.80 -16.23
CA ILE A 43 9.57 10.54 -15.19
C ILE A 43 8.30 10.07 -15.88
N ASN A 44 7.84 8.86 -15.53
CA ASN A 44 6.70 8.23 -16.17
C ASN A 44 5.41 8.43 -15.37
N ASN A 45 5.48 8.38 -14.03
CA ASN A 45 4.31 8.52 -13.18
C ASN A 45 4.68 8.80 -11.71
N ILE A 46 3.72 9.36 -10.96
CA ILE A 46 3.69 9.38 -9.49
C ILE A 46 2.65 8.37 -9.02
N ASN A 47 3.06 7.43 -8.18
CA ASN A 47 2.16 6.48 -7.52
C ASN A 47 1.87 6.97 -6.11
N VAL A 48 0.59 6.92 -5.72
CA VAL A 48 0.11 7.34 -4.40
C VAL A 48 -0.60 6.16 -3.74
N ASN A 49 -0.18 5.82 -2.53
CA ASN A 49 -0.80 4.77 -1.73
C ASN A 49 -1.12 5.31 -0.33
N GLN A 50 -2.40 5.29 0.04
CA GLN A 50 -2.82 5.71 1.38
C GLN A 50 -2.37 4.67 2.42
N ALA A 51 -1.50 5.09 3.33
CA ALA A 51 -0.90 4.26 4.38
C ALA A 51 -1.56 4.46 5.76
N GLY A 52 -2.52 5.38 5.86
CA GLY A 52 -3.25 5.70 7.09
C GLY A 52 -4.10 6.94 6.92
N SER A 53 -4.70 7.40 8.02
CA SER A 53 -5.46 8.65 8.03
C SER A 53 -4.53 9.82 7.65
N MET A 54 -4.83 10.50 6.54
CA MET A 54 -4.04 11.65 6.04
C MET A 54 -2.57 11.33 5.70
N ARG A 55 -2.17 10.06 5.69
CA ARG A 55 -0.80 9.62 5.47
C ARG A 55 -0.70 8.83 4.17
N TYR A 56 0.21 9.24 3.30
CA TYR A 56 0.38 8.71 1.95
C TYR A 56 1.84 8.35 1.68
N ASN A 57 2.08 7.18 1.10
CA ASN A 57 3.36 6.81 0.54
C ASN A 57 3.36 7.21 -0.94
N LEU A 58 4.26 8.12 -1.30
CA LEU A 58 4.46 8.58 -2.67
C LEU A 58 5.68 7.88 -3.25
N SER A 59 5.60 7.47 -4.49
CA SER A 59 6.76 6.96 -5.22
C SER A 59 6.73 7.41 -6.68
N VAL A 60 7.92 7.63 -7.26
CA VAL A 60 8.07 8.01 -8.66
C VAL A 60 8.54 6.83 -9.49
N SER A 61 7.86 6.59 -10.60
CA SER A 61 8.33 5.72 -11.67
C SER A 61 9.20 6.53 -12.62
N SER A 62 10.48 6.24 -12.68
CA SER A 62 11.44 6.97 -13.51
C SER A 62 12.51 6.04 -14.07
N GLU A 63 13.00 6.36 -15.25
CA GLU A 63 14.10 5.72 -15.96
C GLU A 63 15.28 6.68 -16.07
N THR A 64 16.47 6.24 -15.73
CA THR A 64 17.70 7.02 -15.80
C THR A 64 18.92 6.10 -15.86
N ASN A 65 19.97 6.56 -16.57
CA ASN A 65 21.30 5.94 -16.51
C ASN A 65 22.22 6.61 -15.47
N ASP A 66 21.74 7.62 -14.74
CA ASP A 66 22.49 8.27 -13.66
C ASP A 66 22.19 7.63 -12.30
N LYS A 67 23.20 6.97 -11.72
CA LYS A 67 23.11 6.31 -10.40
C LYS A 67 22.94 7.30 -9.24
N ASN A 68 23.28 8.58 -9.46
CA ASN A 68 23.22 9.65 -8.46
C ASN A 68 22.01 10.56 -8.65
N ALA A 69 21.03 10.16 -9.45
CA ALA A 69 19.82 10.93 -9.64
C ALA A 69 19.15 11.26 -8.28
N GLN A 70 18.76 12.50 -8.13
CA GLN A 70 18.12 13.02 -6.93
C GLN A 70 16.69 13.43 -7.21
N TYR A 71 15.83 13.29 -6.23
CA TYR A 71 14.41 13.61 -6.29
C TYR A 71 14.04 14.60 -5.19
N LYS A 72 13.19 15.58 -5.53
CA LYS A 72 12.60 16.53 -4.59
C LYS A 72 11.08 16.48 -4.75
N TRP A 73 10.36 16.32 -3.63
CA TRP A 73 8.91 16.22 -3.60
C TRP A 73 8.27 17.50 -3.08
N MET A 74 7.15 17.88 -3.70
CA MET A 74 6.39 19.08 -3.38
C MET A 74 4.89 18.80 -3.52
N TYR A 75 4.06 19.64 -2.92
CA TYR A 75 2.63 19.70 -3.22
C TYR A 75 2.18 21.15 -3.40
N TYR A 76 1.16 21.32 -4.24
CA TYR A 76 0.45 22.59 -4.39
C TYR A 76 -0.91 22.47 -3.73
N ASP A 77 -1.21 23.34 -2.78
CA ASP A 77 -2.53 23.43 -2.15
C ASP A 77 -3.42 24.31 -3.02
N ILE A 78 -4.36 23.67 -3.72
CA ILE A 78 -5.28 24.37 -4.64
C ILE A 78 -6.14 25.41 -3.91
N ALA A 79 -6.49 25.15 -2.65
CA ALA A 79 -7.33 26.07 -1.86
C ALA A 79 -6.59 27.35 -1.44
N THR A 80 -5.27 27.29 -1.23
CA THR A 80 -4.47 28.46 -0.83
C THR A 80 -3.66 29.06 -1.97
N GLY A 81 -3.50 28.33 -3.09
CA GLY A 81 -2.72 28.77 -4.23
C GLY A 81 -1.20 28.75 -3.98
N GLN A 82 -0.70 27.87 -3.09
CA GLN A 82 0.71 27.87 -2.68
C GLN A 82 1.39 26.51 -2.83
N TRP A 83 2.67 26.54 -3.19
CA TRP A 83 3.57 25.40 -3.20
C TRP A 83 4.22 25.19 -1.85
N HIS A 84 4.35 23.91 -1.46
CA HIS A 84 5.01 23.50 -0.23
C HIS A 84 5.96 22.34 -0.51
N ASP A 85 7.13 22.35 0.13
CA ASP A 85 8.08 21.25 0.06
C ASP A 85 7.61 20.09 0.96
N ILE A 86 7.66 18.87 0.43
CA ILE A 86 7.53 17.63 1.22
C ILE A 86 8.93 17.16 1.63
N SER A 87 9.94 17.34 0.75
CA SER A 87 11.33 16.99 1.03
C SER A 87 12.33 17.97 0.41
N GLY A 88 13.58 17.93 0.87
CA GLY A 88 14.73 18.36 0.10
C GLY A 88 15.11 17.37 -1.01
N TRP A 89 16.24 17.61 -1.68
CA TRP A 89 16.81 16.68 -2.65
C TRP A 89 17.37 15.44 -1.97
N SER A 90 17.03 14.25 -2.49
CA SER A 90 17.54 12.95 -2.02
C SER A 90 17.56 11.92 -3.15
N ASN A 91 18.33 10.84 -3.00
CA ASN A 91 18.36 9.74 -3.97
C ASN A 91 17.15 8.80 -3.85
N SER A 92 16.28 8.99 -2.86
CA SER A 92 15.09 8.14 -2.68
C SER A 92 14.01 8.50 -3.69
N LYS A 93 13.53 7.47 -4.41
CA LYS A 93 12.37 7.55 -5.31
C LYS A 93 11.03 7.60 -4.58
N SER A 94 11.03 7.45 -3.26
CA SER A 94 9.80 7.39 -2.46
C SER A 94 9.89 8.21 -1.19
N ILE A 95 8.73 8.67 -0.73
CA ILE A 95 8.59 9.45 0.51
C ILE A 95 7.23 9.20 1.15
N THR A 96 7.16 9.37 2.46
CA THR A 96 5.88 9.48 3.17
C THR A 96 5.47 10.95 3.26
N TRP A 97 4.25 11.25 2.82
CA TRP A 97 3.63 12.57 2.95
C TRP A 97 2.47 12.50 3.95
N ASN A 98 2.51 13.36 4.96
CA ASN A 98 1.38 13.59 5.84
C ASN A 98 0.64 14.82 5.30
N ALA A 99 -0.52 14.61 4.70
CA ALA A 99 -1.29 15.69 4.12
C ALA A 99 -1.83 16.63 5.21
N PRO A 100 -1.77 17.95 5.03
CA PRO A 100 -2.16 18.91 6.09
C PRO A 100 -3.66 18.96 6.34
N LYS A 101 -4.47 18.64 5.33
CA LYS A 101 -5.95 18.66 5.36
C LYS A 101 -6.52 17.81 4.24
N GLU A 102 -7.83 17.55 4.28
CA GLU A 102 -8.58 17.01 3.15
C GLU A 102 -8.72 18.05 2.05
N GLY A 103 -8.87 17.59 0.81
CA GLY A 103 -9.09 18.45 -0.34
C GLY A 103 -8.26 18.10 -1.56
N ALA A 104 -8.31 18.97 -2.57
CA ALA A 104 -7.60 18.80 -3.82
C ALA A 104 -6.20 19.43 -3.77
N PHE A 105 -5.22 18.67 -4.23
CA PHE A 105 -3.81 19.06 -4.30
C PHE A 105 -3.22 18.67 -5.66
N TRP A 106 -2.13 19.32 -6.03
CA TRP A 106 -1.22 18.79 -7.03
C TRP A 106 0.00 18.22 -6.32
N LEU A 107 0.34 16.97 -6.62
CA LEU A 107 1.58 16.33 -6.18
C LEU A 107 2.60 16.47 -7.29
N HIS A 108 3.81 16.88 -6.92
CA HIS A 108 4.85 17.24 -7.86
C HIS A 108 6.19 16.64 -7.44
N VAL A 109 6.91 16.05 -8.38
CA VAL A 109 8.27 15.56 -8.19
C VAL A 109 9.19 16.20 -9.20
N LYS A 110 10.34 16.68 -8.75
CA LYS A 110 11.47 17.07 -9.59
C LYS A 110 12.55 16.01 -9.47
N ALA A 111 13.13 15.64 -10.60
CA ALA A 111 14.29 14.75 -10.63
C ALA A 111 15.46 15.47 -11.31
N LYS A 112 16.64 15.40 -10.68
CA LYS A 112 17.88 16.04 -11.14
C LYS A 112 18.97 15.00 -11.28
N ILE A 113 19.71 15.04 -12.37
CA ILE A 113 20.91 14.24 -12.64
C ILE A 113 22.19 15.08 -12.54
N HIS A 114 23.35 14.42 -12.56
CA HIS A 114 24.64 15.04 -12.24
C HIS A 114 25.06 16.16 -13.20
N ASP A 115 24.59 16.18 -14.44
CA ASP A 115 24.85 17.25 -15.41
C ASP A 115 24.01 18.51 -15.18
N GLY A 116 23.14 18.51 -14.16
CA GLY A 116 22.24 19.60 -13.83
C GLY A 116 20.88 19.55 -14.53
N THR A 117 20.65 18.58 -15.43
CA THR A 117 19.36 18.40 -16.09
C THR A 117 18.26 18.10 -15.06
N ILE A 118 17.15 18.82 -15.13
CA ILE A 118 15.98 18.64 -14.27
C ILE A 118 14.78 18.27 -15.14
N LYS A 119 14.06 17.24 -14.74
CA LYS A 119 12.73 16.88 -15.23
C LYS A 119 11.75 16.90 -14.06
N ASP A 120 10.50 17.16 -14.37
CA ASP A 120 9.45 17.20 -13.36
C ASP A 120 8.17 16.52 -13.85
N TYR A 121 7.33 16.16 -12.91
CA TYR A 121 6.03 15.53 -13.18
C TYR A 121 5.02 15.95 -12.11
N THR A 122 3.78 16.17 -12.54
CA THR A 122 2.69 16.62 -11.65
C THR A 122 1.45 15.79 -11.89
N ILE A 123 0.77 15.42 -10.81
CA ILE A 123 -0.56 14.82 -10.86
C ILE A 123 -1.52 15.59 -9.95
N GLY A 124 -2.80 15.62 -10.34
CA GLY A 124 -3.88 16.00 -9.41
C GLY A 124 -4.19 14.87 -8.45
N TYR A 125 -4.39 15.17 -7.18
CA TYR A 125 -4.76 14.20 -6.16
C TYR A 125 -5.75 14.78 -5.14
N THR A 126 -6.79 14.00 -4.81
CA THR A 126 -7.74 14.38 -3.76
C THR A 126 -7.41 13.61 -2.48
N VAL A 127 -7.00 14.36 -1.45
CA VAL A 127 -6.73 13.83 -0.12
C VAL A 127 -8.05 13.59 0.59
N GLN A 128 -8.21 12.38 1.10
CA GLN A 128 -9.32 11.98 1.96
C GLN A 128 -8.76 11.49 3.29
N LYS A 129 -9.46 11.82 4.39
CA LYS A 129 -9.07 11.39 5.74
C LYS A 129 -8.97 9.87 5.86
N TYR A 130 -9.87 9.17 5.18
CA TYR A 130 -9.94 7.71 5.16
C TYR A 130 -9.92 7.20 3.71
N ALA A 131 -9.60 5.94 3.52
CA ALA A 131 -9.75 5.27 2.22
C ALA A 131 -11.17 5.45 1.68
N ALA A 132 -11.34 5.52 0.36
CA ALA A 132 -12.63 5.80 -0.28
C ALA A 132 -13.75 4.84 0.18
N ASP A 133 -13.41 3.55 0.33
CA ASP A 133 -14.35 2.55 0.85
C ASP A 133 -14.76 2.83 2.31
N LEU A 134 -13.83 3.18 3.17
CA LEU A 134 -14.12 3.52 4.57
C LEU A 134 -14.96 4.79 4.68
N ASN A 135 -14.73 5.79 3.82
CA ASN A 135 -15.56 6.98 3.74
C ASN A 135 -16.99 6.64 3.29
N ALA A 136 -17.15 5.74 2.31
CA ALA A 136 -18.47 5.26 1.90
C ALA A 136 -19.19 4.51 3.04
N MET A 137 -18.48 3.63 3.74
CA MET A 137 -19.01 2.93 4.92
C MET A 137 -19.40 3.92 6.02
N LEU A 138 -18.62 4.97 6.29
CA LEU A 138 -18.94 6.02 7.26
C LEU A 138 -20.20 6.78 6.88
N ALA A 139 -20.36 7.12 5.59
CA ALA A 139 -21.57 7.77 5.09
C ALA A 139 -22.82 6.89 5.35
N TYR A 140 -22.71 5.59 5.10
CA TYR A 140 -23.77 4.63 5.42
C TYR A 140 -24.02 4.52 6.93
N ALA A 141 -22.95 4.40 7.75
CA ALA A 141 -23.07 4.31 9.21
C ALA A 141 -23.88 5.49 9.77
N ASN A 142 -23.67 6.70 9.25
CA ASN A 142 -24.36 7.91 9.69
C ASN A 142 -25.89 7.90 9.45
N LEU A 143 -26.40 6.97 8.65
CA LEU A 143 -27.85 6.78 8.45
C LEU A 143 -28.49 5.96 9.58
N TYR A 144 -27.71 5.20 10.34
CA TYR A 144 -28.19 4.23 11.32
C TYR A 144 -27.87 4.64 12.76
N SER A 145 -28.70 4.17 13.69
CA SER A 145 -28.47 4.23 15.12
C SER A 145 -28.08 2.85 15.65
N SER A 146 -27.37 2.79 16.77
CA SER A 146 -27.11 1.56 17.52
C SER A 146 -27.54 1.74 18.96
N SER A 147 -27.93 0.66 19.61
CA SER A 147 -28.20 0.62 21.06
C SER A 147 -26.91 0.59 21.90
N THR A 148 -25.77 0.46 21.25
CA THR A 148 -24.42 0.51 21.84
C THR A 148 -23.63 1.63 21.20
N PRO A 149 -22.49 2.06 21.77
CA PRO A 149 -21.64 3.08 21.15
C PRO A 149 -20.87 2.57 19.93
N TYR A 150 -21.26 1.44 19.33
CA TYR A 150 -20.58 0.83 18.21
C TYR A 150 -21.53 0.45 17.07
N ILE A 151 -21.04 0.54 15.84
CA ILE A 151 -21.65 -0.05 14.65
C ILE A 151 -20.55 -0.74 13.82
N LEU A 152 -20.86 -1.94 13.34
CA LEU A 152 -19.98 -2.71 12.47
C LEU A 152 -20.58 -2.74 11.07
N MET A 153 -19.76 -2.51 10.06
CA MET A 153 -20.18 -2.57 8.67
C MET A 153 -19.29 -3.54 7.89
N VAL A 154 -19.90 -4.37 7.05
CA VAL A 154 -19.21 -5.30 6.16
C VAL A 154 -19.46 -4.87 4.72
N ASN A 155 -18.41 -4.52 4.00
CA ASN A 155 -18.47 -4.32 2.55
C ASN A 155 -18.01 -5.60 1.84
N ARG A 156 -18.97 -6.29 1.22
CA ARG A 156 -18.74 -7.55 0.50
C ARG A 156 -18.01 -7.34 -0.84
N SER A 157 -18.08 -6.14 -1.42
CA SER A 157 -17.40 -5.87 -2.69
C SER A 157 -15.90 -5.62 -2.52
N THR A 158 -15.50 -5.10 -1.36
CA THR A 158 -14.10 -4.82 -1.03
C THR A 158 -13.53 -5.78 0.01
N HIS A 159 -14.37 -6.69 0.54
CA HIS A 159 -14.02 -7.67 1.57
C HIS A 159 -13.41 -7.01 2.81
N LYS A 160 -14.08 -5.96 3.30
CA LYS A 160 -13.65 -5.16 4.44
C LYS A 160 -14.71 -5.11 5.55
N VAL A 161 -14.22 -5.02 6.79
CA VAL A 161 -15.02 -4.70 7.97
C VAL A 161 -14.58 -3.36 8.51
N GLY A 162 -15.50 -2.40 8.59
CA GLY A 162 -15.33 -1.12 9.27
C GLY A 162 -16.01 -1.14 10.63
N ILE A 163 -15.35 -0.63 11.66
CA ILE A 163 -15.91 -0.46 13.00
C ILE A 163 -15.92 1.01 13.34
N PHE A 164 -17.06 1.48 13.79
CA PHE A 164 -17.29 2.89 14.10
C PHE A 164 -17.75 3.02 15.54
N GLN A 165 -17.28 4.06 16.21
CA GLN A 165 -17.67 4.44 17.55
C GLN A 165 -18.36 5.81 17.54
N GLY A 166 -19.44 5.97 18.30
CA GLY A 166 -20.18 7.22 18.38
C GLY A 166 -21.70 7.01 18.41
N TRP A 167 -22.42 7.79 17.64
CA TRP A 167 -23.88 7.74 17.49
C TRP A 167 -24.32 8.22 16.09
N LYS A 168 -25.57 8.00 15.74
CA LYS A 168 -26.14 8.39 14.44
C LYS A 168 -25.79 9.84 14.09
N GLY A 169 -25.21 10.04 12.90
CA GLY A 169 -24.76 11.32 12.39
C GLY A 169 -23.40 11.77 12.91
N ASN A 170 -22.78 11.03 13.86
CA ASN A 170 -21.47 11.35 14.43
C ASN A 170 -20.65 10.10 14.73
N TRP A 171 -20.62 9.16 13.78
CA TRP A 171 -19.77 7.97 13.86
C TRP A 171 -18.34 8.31 13.49
N THR A 172 -17.39 7.75 14.21
CA THR A 172 -15.94 7.85 13.93
C THR A 172 -15.36 6.46 13.67
N PRO A 173 -14.69 6.22 12.54
CA PRO A 173 -14.00 4.96 12.29
C PRO A 173 -12.88 4.73 13.29
N ILE A 174 -12.87 3.56 13.93
CA ILE A 174 -11.83 3.15 14.87
C ILE A 174 -11.03 1.96 14.38
N ASN A 175 -11.64 1.09 13.55
CA ASN A 175 -10.96 -0.04 12.93
C ASN A 175 -11.45 -0.24 11.49
N TYR A 176 -10.55 -0.76 10.64
CA TYR A 176 -10.84 -1.09 9.25
C TYR A 176 -9.94 -2.25 8.81
N TRP A 177 -10.54 -3.43 8.59
CA TRP A 177 -9.80 -4.68 8.41
C TRP A 177 -10.25 -5.45 7.17
N ASP A 178 -9.32 -6.24 6.60
CA ASP A 178 -9.69 -7.28 5.64
C ASP A 178 -10.52 -8.36 6.32
N CYS A 179 -11.50 -8.89 5.59
CA CYS A 179 -12.28 -10.03 6.03
C CYS A 179 -12.43 -11.07 4.92
N GLY A 180 -12.73 -12.30 5.29
CA GLY A 180 -13.16 -13.34 4.37
C GLY A 180 -14.68 -13.51 4.47
N ASP A 181 -15.43 -12.97 3.52
CA ASP A 181 -16.88 -13.11 3.47
C ASP A 181 -17.34 -14.30 2.64
N GLY A 182 -18.64 -14.44 2.43
CA GLY A 182 -19.24 -15.57 1.74
C GLY A 182 -18.85 -15.67 0.28
N ALA A 183 -18.51 -16.88 -0.16
CA ALA A 183 -18.29 -17.20 -1.57
C ALA A 183 -19.54 -16.89 -2.43
N PRO A 184 -19.39 -16.70 -3.75
CA PRO A 184 -20.54 -16.40 -4.62
C PRO A 184 -21.71 -17.40 -4.52
N SER A 185 -21.41 -18.67 -4.25
CA SER A 185 -22.43 -19.74 -4.06
C SER A 185 -23.07 -19.72 -2.67
N THR A 186 -22.44 -19.09 -1.68
CA THR A 186 -22.89 -19.03 -0.28
C THR A 186 -22.64 -17.63 0.28
N PRO A 187 -23.27 -16.59 -0.29
CA PRO A 187 -22.91 -15.20 0.05
C PRO A 187 -23.29 -14.85 1.48
N THR A 188 -22.49 -13.99 2.11
CA THR A 188 -22.89 -13.36 3.36
C THR A 188 -24.18 -12.56 3.13
N VAL A 189 -25.13 -12.71 4.04
CA VAL A 189 -26.41 -11.98 3.97
C VAL A 189 -26.20 -10.47 4.03
N THR A 190 -27.09 -9.74 3.37
CA THR A 190 -27.14 -8.27 3.39
C THR A 190 -28.31 -7.78 4.22
N GLY A 191 -28.14 -6.65 4.88
CA GLY A 191 -29.18 -6.03 5.72
C GLY A 191 -28.62 -5.39 6.97
N VAL A 192 -29.52 -5.00 7.86
CA VAL A 192 -29.20 -4.44 9.18
C VAL A 192 -29.54 -5.47 10.23
N PHE A 193 -28.56 -5.83 11.03
CA PHE A 193 -28.67 -6.90 12.02
C PHE A 193 -28.21 -6.40 13.39
N THR A 194 -28.69 -7.08 14.45
CA THR A 194 -28.21 -6.85 15.81
C THR A 194 -27.33 -8.01 16.24
N VAL A 195 -26.19 -7.72 16.84
CA VAL A 195 -25.32 -8.74 17.47
C VAL A 195 -26.10 -9.49 18.53
N LYS A 196 -25.99 -10.82 18.53
CA LYS A 196 -26.72 -11.72 19.41
C LYS A 196 -25.77 -12.47 20.36
N SER A 197 -25.62 -13.79 20.15
CA SER A 197 -24.76 -14.62 20.98
C SER A 197 -23.29 -14.47 20.63
N ARG A 198 -22.44 -14.77 21.62
CA ARG A 198 -20.98 -14.79 21.49
C ARG A 198 -20.43 -16.00 22.20
N GLY A 199 -19.31 -16.51 21.73
CA GLY A 199 -18.63 -17.62 22.38
C GLY A 199 -17.17 -17.73 21.99
N TYR A 200 -16.42 -18.47 22.78
CA TYR A 200 -14.97 -18.59 22.64
C TYR A 200 -14.59 -19.28 21.34
N TYR A 201 -15.28 -20.37 20.98
CA TYR A 201 -15.08 -21.06 19.71
C TYR A 201 -16.30 -21.89 19.32
N PHE A 202 -16.30 -22.32 18.06
CA PHE A 202 -17.11 -23.43 17.56
C PHE A 202 -16.27 -24.26 16.58
N ASP A 203 -16.65 -25.53 16.40
CA ASP A 203 -16.00 -26.44 15.48
C ASP A 203 -16.85 -26.64 14.21
N SER A 204 -16.20 -26.69 13.05
CA SER A 204 -16.80 -26.97 11.75
C SER A 204 -15.90 -27.95 10.99
N GLY A 205 -16.34 -29.19 10.85
CA GLY A 205 -15.51 -30.26 10.31
C GLY A 205 -14.25 -30.48 11.13
N ASN A 206 -13.07 -30.30 10.53
CA ASN A 206 -11.75 -30.37 11.18
C ASN A 206 -11.24 -29.02 11.69
N ALA A 207 -11.99 -27.95 11.40
CA ALA A 207 -11.60 -26.60 11.78
C ALA A 207 -12.25 -26.15 13.07
N ARG A 208 -11.50 -25.33 13.83
CA ARG A 208 -11.96 -24.53 14.95
C ARG A 208 -11.92 -23.06 14.59
N CYS A 209 -13.03 -22.35 14.85
CA CYS A 209 -13.21 -20.93 14.63
C CYS A 209 -13.34 -20.25 16.00
N TYR A 210 -12.40 -19.36 16.33
CA TYR A 210 -12.36 -18.70 17.65
C TYR A 210 -13.11 -17.38 17.65
N TRP A 211 -13.56 -16.96 18.83
CA TRP A 211 -14.12 -15.63 19.13
C TRP A 211 -15.33 -15.30 18.24
N TYR A 212 -16.31 -16.22 18.21
CA TYR A 212 -17.47 -15.96 17.37
C TYR A 212 -18.43 -14.94 18.00
N THR A 213 -18.99 -14.11 17.11
CA THR A 213 -20.04 -13.13 17.42
C THR A 213 -21.12 -13.27 16.36
N GLN A 214 -22.31 -13.74 16.78
CA GLN A 214 -23.45 -13.98 15.90
C GLN A 214 -24.15 -12.67 15.56
N PHE A 215 -24.50 -12.49 14.28
CA PHE A 215 -25.30 -11.34 13.85
C PHE A 215 -26.62 -11.72 13.18
N TYR A 216 -26.69 -12.91 12.54
CA TYR A 216 -27.94 -13.39 11.93
C TYR A 216 -27.92 -14.90 11.74
N GLY A 217 -28.96 -15.64 12.18
CA GLY A 217 -29.03 -17.10 12.00
C GLY A 217 -27.72 -17.79 12.31
N ASN A 218 -27.14 -18.49 11.33
CA ASN A 218 -25.82 -19.15 11.42
C ASN A 218 -24.67 -18.27 10.90
N TYR A 219 -24.90 -16.97 10.67
CA TYR A 219 -23.89 -16.04 10.21
C TYR A 219 -23.18 -15.38 11.38
N LEU A 220 -21.86 -15.54 11.42
CA LEU A 220 -21.01 -15.17 12.53
C LEU A 220 -19.81 -14.35 12.03
N PHE A 221 -19.35 -13.40 12.83
CA PHE A 221 -17.95 -12.97 12.83
C PHE A 221 -17.15 -14.01 13.60
N HIS A 222 -16.00 -14.44 13.09
CA HIS A 222 -15.10 -15.38 13.80
C HIS A 222 -13.69 -15.32 13.22
N SER A 223 -12.74 -15.98 13.88
CA SER A 223 -11.36 -16.07 13.39
C SER A 223 -11.27 -16.81 12.04
N VAL A 224 -10.16 -16.64 11.35
CA VAL A 224 -9.66 -17.59 10.34
C VAL A 224 -9.61 -19.02 10.93
N LEU A 225 -9.39 -20.03 10.09
CA LEU A 225 -9.58 -21.43 10.46
C LEU A 225 -8.32 -22.03 11.09
N TYR A 226 -8.49 -22.67 12.24
CA TYR A 226 -7.45 -23.43 12.94
C TYR A 226 -7.82 -24.91 13.03
N SER A 227 -6.84 -25.79 13.10
CA SER A 227 -7.07 -27.21 13.38
C SER A 227 -7.64 -27.40 14.79
N LYS A 228 -8.78 -28.07 14.90
CA LYS A 228 -9.35 -28.41 16.20
C LYS A 228 -8.53 -29.42 16.98
N TYR A 229 -7.60 -30.12 16.32
CA TYR A 229 -6.80 -31.18 16.91
C TYR A 229 -5.52 -30.68 17.55
N ASN A 230 -4.81 -29.75 16.85
CA ASN A 230 -3.50 -29.30 17.29
C ASN A 230 -3.34 -27.77 17.32
N GLY A 231 -4.41 -27.01 16.97
CA GLY A 231 -4.39 -25.54 16.97
C GLY A 231 -3.58 -24.88 15.84
N SER A 232 -3.04 -25.64 14.90
CA SER A 232 -2.31 -25.06 13.76
C SER A 232 -3.25 -24.29 12.82
N LEU A 233 -2.74 -23.26 12.14
CA LEU A 233 -3.49 -22.52 11.16
C LEU A 233 -3.78 -23.39 9.93
N LEU A 234 -5.06 -23.58 9.60
CA LEU A 234 -5.51 -24.31 8.40
C LEU A 234 -5.72 -23.39 7.21
N ASP A 235 -6.38 -22.24 7.41
CA ASP A 235 -6.65 -21.26 6.37
C ASP A 235 -6.68 -19.87 7.00
N GLY A 236 -5.68 -19.05 6.69
CA GLY A 236 -5.51 -17.68 7.20
C GLY A 236 -5.93 -16.58 6.22
N ARG A 237 -6.54 -16.93 5.07
CA ARG A 237 -6.89 -15.97 4.02
C ARG A 237 -8.02 -15.06 4.46
N VAL A 238 -7.85 -13.78 4.14
CA VAL A 238 -8.83 -12.69 4.26
C VAL A 238 -8.70 -11.77 3.04
N GLY A 239 -9.60 -10.81 2.86
CA GLY A 239 -9.62 -9.90 1.72
C GLY A 239 -10.22 -10.52 0.46
N MET A 240 -11.06 -11.56 0.60
CA MET A 240 -11.69 -12.25 -0.52
C MET A 240 -12.95 -13.02 -0.09
N ALA A 241 -13.82 -13.35 -1.05
CA ALA A 241 -14.99 -14.16 -0.87
C ALA A 241 -14.60 -15.65 -0.82
N LEU A 242 -14.70 -16.32 0.35
CA LEU A 242 -14.23 -17.71 0.53
C LEU A 242 -14.97 -18.51 1.60
N SER A 243 -15.89 -17.92 2.35
CA SER A 243 -16.60 -18.59 3.42
C SER A 243 -17.95 -19.18 2.94
N HIS A 244 -18.64 -19.92 3.83
CA HIS A 244 -20.01 -20.34 3.63
C HIS A 244 -21.04 -19.32 4.18
N GLY A 245 -20.66 -18.02 4.16
CA GLY A 245 -21.50 -16.91 4.58
C GLY A 245 -21.05 -16.17 5.83
N CYS A 246 -20.26 -16.80 6.71
CA CYS A 246 -19.66 -16.12 7.87
C CYS A 246 -18.61 -15.07 7.44
N VAL A 247 -18.29 -14.16 8.34
CA VAL A 247 -17.27 -13.14 8.17
C VAL A 247 -16.01 -13.56 8.95
N ARG A 248 -15.01 -14.07 8.23
CA ARG A 248 -13.72 -14.49 8.80
C ARG A 248 -12.80 -13.30 8.99
N LEU A 249 -12.11 -13.26 10.10
CA LEU A 249 -11.18 -12.20 10.49
C LEU A 249 -9.86 -12.81 10.97
N LYS A 250 -8.78 -12.04 10.98
CA LYS A 250 -7.63 -12.42 11.80
C LYS A 250 -8.07 -12.61 13.24
N ILE A 251 -7.41 -13.53 13.98
CA ILE A 251 -7.89 -13.95 15.31
C ILE A 251 -7.96 -12.78 16.31
N GLU A 252 -7.00 -11.85 16.25
CA GLU A 252 -6.98 -10.64 17.07
C GLU A 252 -8.18 -9.72 16.80
N ASN A 253 -8.61 -9.61 15.52
CA ASN A 253 -9.73 -8.78 15.11
C ASN A 253 -11.08 -9.43 15.49
N ALA A 254 -11.18 -10.76 15.35
CA ALA A 254 -12.35 -11.51 15.83
C ALA A 254 -12.50 -11.38 17.36
N LYS A 255 -11.39 -11.48 18.11
CA LYS A 255 -11.35 -11.27 19.54
C LYS A 255 -11.76 -9.86 19.95
N TRP A 256 -11.40 -8.86 19.16
CA TRP A 256 -11.78 -7.48 19.41
C TRP A 256 -13.30 -7.27 19.31
N ILE A 257 -13.95 -7.88 18.29
CA ILE A 257 -15.42 -7.81 18.13
C ILE A 257 -16.13 -8.56 19.26
N TYR A 258 -15.59 -9.69 19.68
CA TYR A 258 -16.09 -10.50 20.80
C TYR A 258 -16.02 -9.75 22.13
#